data_fe7e74cf2274e09ad8b93299ce164917
#
_entry.id   fe7e74cf2274e09ad8b93299ce164917
#
_cell.length_a   1.000
_cell.length_b   1.000
_cell.length_c   1.000
_cell.angle_alpha   90.00
_cell.angle_beta   90.00
_cell.angle_gamma   90.00
#
_symmetry.space_group_name_H-M   'P 1'
#
loop_
_entity.id
_entity.type
_entity.pdbx_description
1 polymer ?
#
loop_
_entity_poly.entity_id
_entity_poly.type
_entity_poly.pdbx_seq_one_letter_code
_entity_poly.pdbx_strand_id
1 'polypeptide(L)'
;PLVGEEGWQLAQPVKSQPVAAKPVAARERTLPQRIAEACEPFDDIDTASLDGLMQRIGNSRIVLLGEATHGTSEFYRMRERITRELIEKKGFRFVAIEGDWPDAARVDHYVRHMEYPPSEWTAFARFPVWMWRNVEVRGFVDWLRGFNAGKPMAQRAAFHGLDLYSLYDSIRVVLKYLDERDPQTAAVARQRYGCLTPWQSDPATYGHAALTGTYGNCEPAVTAVLTDLMKRRNAYAERDGERFLDAMQNATLVANAERYYRIMYYGSRASWNLRDTHMFDTLKTLLDFYGAGSKAVVWAHNSHIGDAAATEMSSRGEHNLGQLCRKAFGQEAYLIGFGTHEGEVAAASDWDGPMQIKEVQPSLPESYEHACHEAGIKSFLLDLRGAAPDLQERLRKPRLERAIGVIYRPQSERASHYFQAVLPEQFDEYVWFDSTRAVKPFETHEIEDMPDTYPFGL
;
A
#
# COMPACT_ATOMS: atom_id res chain seq x y z
N PRO A 1 -35.22 107.57 1.00
CA PRO A 1 -33.76 107.64 1.14
C PRO A 1 -33.15 106.50 1.87
N LEU A 2 -32.05 106.20 1.38
CA LEU A 2 -30.96 105.36 1.87
C LEU A 2 -31.06 103.87 1.63
N VAL A 3 -30.29 103.57 0.59
CA VAL A 3 -29.97 102.29 0.05
C VAL A 3 -28.83 101.67 0.96
N GLY A 4 -28.89 100.43 1.36
CA GLY A 4 -27.80 99.69 1.99
C GLY A 4 -27.27 98.68 0.97
N GLU A 5 -26.00 98.82 0.61
CA GLU A 5 -25.27 97.85 -0.22
C GLU A 5 -24.89 96.63 0.60
N GLU A 6 -25.38 95.45 0.26
CA GLU A 6 -24.89 94.18 0.80
C GLU A 6 -23.91 93.52 -0.19
N GLY A 7 -22.67 93.44 0.21
CA GLY A 7 -21.61 92.81 -0.57
C GLY A 7 -21.69 91.27 -0.62
N TRP A 8 -21.66 90.73 -1.82
CA TRP A 8 -21.59 89.29 -2.07
C TRP A 8 -20.20 88.80 -1.79
N GLN A 9 -20.03 87.94 -0.72
CA GLN A 9 -18.84 87.19 -0.52
C GLN A 9 -18.84 85.88 -1.37
N LEU A 10 -17.91 85.80 -2.29
CA LEU A 10 -17.67 84.58 -3.09
C LEU A 10 -17.19 83.43 -2.16
N ALA A 11 -17.97 82.35 -2.07
CA ALA A 11 -17.62 81.13 -1.36
C ALA A 11 -16.40 80.50 -2.02
N GLN A 12 -15.36 80.23 -1.24
CA GLN A 12 -14.17 79.52 -1.67
C GLN A 12 -14.50 78.08 -2.00
N PRO A 13 -13.88 77.44 -3.03
CA PRO A 13 -14.13 76.05 -3.35
C PRO A 13 -13.55 75.13 -2.28
N VAL A 14 -14.45 74.29 -1.74
CA VAL A 14 -14.09 73.22 -0.79
C VAL A 14 -13.15 72.23 -1.51
N LYS A 15 -11.91 72.17 -1.08
CA LYS A 15 -10.95 71.13 -1.54
C LYS A 15 -11.50 69.79 -1.08
N SER A 16 -12.00 68.97 -1.99
CA SER A 16 -12.31 67.57 -1.77
C SER A 16 -11.04 66.81 -1.41
N GLN A 17 -10.93 66.31 -0.19
CA GLN A 17 -9.88 65.38 0.20
C GLN A 17 -10.05 64.10 -0.63
N PRO A 18 -8.97 63.53 -1.15
CA PRO A 18 -9.04 62.21 -1.81
C PRO A 18 -9.50 61.18 -0.79
N VAL A 19 -10.63 60.55 -1.04
CA VAL A 19 -11.08 59.39 -0.30
C VAL A 19 -10.05 58.30 -0.51
N ALA A 20 -9.31 57.96 0.54
CA ALA A 20 -8.37 56.84 0.53
C ALA A 20 -9.13 55.57 0.14
N ALA A 21 -8.80 55.01 -1.02
CA ALA A 21 -9.34 53.71 -1.45
C ALA A 21 -9.07 52.69 -0.32
N LYS A 22 -10.13 52.13 0.24
CA LYS A 22 -9.98 50.99 1.15
C LYS A 22 -9.16 49.94 0.45
N PRO A 23 -8.10 49.38 1.10
CA PRO A 23 -7.36 48.31 0.50
C PRO A 23 -8.33 47.19 0.14
N VAL A 24 -8.37 46.82 -1.14
CA VAL A 24 -9.11 45.65 -1.60
C VAL A 24 -8.51 44.48 -0.82
N ALA A 25 -9.32 43.88 0.06
CA ALA A 25 -8.89 42.71 0.79
C ALA A 25 -8.37 41.70 -0.23
N ALA A 26 -7.09 41.31 -0.06
CA ALA A 26 -6.49 40.33 -0.94
C ALA A 26 -7.40 39.11 -0.96
N ARG A 27 -7.88 38.73 -2.15
CA ARG A 27 -8.79 37.58 -2.32
C ARG A 27 -8.11 36.37 -1.70
N GLU A 28 -8.74 35.78 -0.70
CA GLU A 28 -8.21 34.62 -0.02
C GLU A 28 -7.98 33.50 -1.04
N ARG A 29 -6.75 32.96 -1.11
CA ARG A 29 -6.37 31.93 -2.09
C ARG A 29 -7.14 30.64 -1.81
N THR A 30 -7.63 30.00 -2.86
CA THR A 30 -8.37 28.73 -2.77
C THR A 30 -7.43 27.56 -2.45
N LEU A 31 -7.96 26.41 -2.03
CA LEU A 31 -7.16 25.21 -1.79
C LEU A 31 -6.36 24.77 -3.03
N PRO A 32 -6.96 24.71 -4.26
CA PRO A 32 -6.18 24.39 -5.47
C PRO A 32 -4.99 25.35 -5.71
N GLN A 33 -5.21 26.65 -5.50
CA GLN A 33 -4.12 27.65 -5.65
C GLN A 33 -3.00 27.42 -4.64
N ARG A 34 -3.34 27.03 -3.41
CA ARG A 34 -2.34 26.71 -2.38
C ARG A 34 -1.57 25.42 -2.69
N ILE A 35 -2.24 24.42 -3.23
CA ILE A 35 -1.59 23.19 -3.71
C ILE A 35 -0.61 23.53 -4.83
N ALA A 36 -1.04 24.33 -5.82
CA ALA A 36 -0.20 24.72 -6.95
C ALA A 36 1.07 25.48 -6.53
N GLU A 37 1.00 26.29 -5.46
CA GLU A 37 2.13 27.04 -4.93
C GLU A 37 3.11 26.19 -4.09
N ALA A 38 2.60 25.14 -3.44
CA ALA A 38 3.36 24.34 -2.50
C ALA A 38 3.97 23.07 -3.11
N CYS A 39 3.40 22.59 -4.22
CA CYS A 39 3.81 21.33 -4.82
C CYS A 39 5.15 21.44 -5.58
N GLU A 40 5.81 20.32 -5.75
CA GLU A 40 7.00 20.13 -6.57
C GLU A 40 6.60 19.45 -7.89
N PRO A 41 6.37 20.21 -8.99
CA PRO A 41 5.94 19.64 -10.26
C PRO A 41 7.05 18.85 -10.94
N PHE A 42 6.66 17.85 -11.73
CA PHE A 42 7.56 17.11 -12.63
C PHE A 42 6.83 16.76 -13.93
N ASP A 43 7.57 16.64 -15.02
CA ASP A 43 7.01 16.34 -16.34
C ASP A 43 7.06 14.84 -16.67
N ASP A 44 8.08 14.16 -16.20
CA ASP A 44 8.33 12.74 -16.49
C ASP A 44 8.84 12.01 -15.24
N ILE A 45 8.32 10.80 -14.99
CA ILE A 45 8.70 9.99 -13.83
C ILE A 45 10.20 9.65 -13.85
N ASP A 46 10.76 9.34 -15.04
CA ASP A 46 12.13 8.86 -15.15
C ASP A 46 13.15 9.98 -14.90
N THR A 47 12.77 11.24 -15.14
CA THR A 47 13.61 12.43 -14.96
C THR A 47 13.23 13.27 -13.75
N ALA A 48 12.16 12.94 -13.04
CA ALA A 48 11.73 13.65 -11.84
C ALA A 48 12.84 13.73 -10.80
N SER A 49 13.10 14.93 -10.28
CA SER A 49 13.99 15.08 -9.12
C SER A 49 13.26 14.60 -7.87
N LEU A 50 13.88 13.67 -7.15
CA LEU A 50 13.39 13.17 -5.87
C LEU A 50 14.23 13.68 -4.69
N ASP A 51 15.14 14.63 -4.91
CA ASP A 51 16.06 15.12 -3.88
C ASP A 51 15.31 15.75 -2.70
N GLY A 52 14.28 16.57 -2.98
CA GLY A 52 13.44 17.15 -1.94
C GLY A 52 12.73 16.07 -1.10
N LEU A 53 12.13 15.09 -1.75
CA LEU A 53 11.49 13.94 -1.09
C LEU A 53 12.52 13.16 -0.26
N MET A 54 13.72 12.87 -0.79
CA MET A 54 14.77 12.16 -0.05
C MET A 54 15.22 12.94 1.18
N GLN A 55 15.27 14.28 1.14
CA GLN A 55 15.56 15.11 2.30
C GLN A 55 14.44 15.01 3.35
N ARG A 56 13.19 15.09 2.95
CA ARG A 56 12.01 14.98 3.87
C ARG A 56 11.92 13.61 4.53
N ILE A 57 12.14 12.54 3.77
CA ILE A 57 12.23 11.19 4.33
C ILE A 57 13.34 11.08 5.38
N GLY A 58 14.45 11.78 5.20
CA GLY A 58 15.54 11.88 6.18
C GLY A 58 16.08 10.52 6.62
N ASN A 59 16.00 10.24 7.91
CA ASN A 59 16.46 9.00 8.55
C ASN A 59 15.32 8.02 8.86
N SER A 60 14.15 8.17 8.24
CA SER A 60 13.04 7.24 8.44
C SER A 60 13.49 5.79 8.17
N ARG A 61 13.03 4.88 9.02
CA ARG A 61 13.33 3.44 8.92
C ARG A 61 12.39 2.71 7.97
N ILE A 62 11.15 3.18 7.90
CA ILE A 62 10.09 2.54 7.11
C ILE A 62 9.47 3.60 6.22
N VAL A 63 9.50 3.36 4.91
CA VAL A 63 8.82 4.18 3.92
C VAL A 63 7.72 3.34 3.29
N LEU A 64 6.48 3.78 3.47
CA LEU A 64 5.31 3.09 2.93
C LEU A 64 4.83 3.85 1.70
N LEU A 65 4.82 3.18 0.57
CA LEU A 65 4.43 3.71 -0.74
C LEU A 65 3.07 3.14 -1.13
N GLY A 66 2.11 4.02 -1.31
CA GLY A 66 0.74 3.70 -1.65
C GLY A 66 0.47 3.49 -3.13
N GLU A 67 -0.77 3.33 -3.42
CA GLU A 67 -1.43 3.42 -4.72
C GLU A 67 -2.93 3.62 -4.48
N ALA A 68 -3.56 4.48 -5.28
CA ALA A 68 -5.01 4.66 -5.23
C ALA A 68 -5.76 3.58 -6.00
N THR A 69 -5.05 2.79 -6.81
CA THR A 69 -5.57 1.66 -7.59
C THR A 69 -4.51 0.57 -7.73
N HIS A 70 -4.91 -0.68 -7.79
CA HIS A 70 -3.99 -1.82 -7.98
C HIS A 70 -3.52 -2.02 -9.44
N GLY A 71 -4.00 -1.26 -10.38
CA GLY A 71 -3.74 -1.50 -11.80
C GLY A 71 -3.25 -0.29 -12.58
N THR A 72 -2.56 0.67 -11.96
CA THR A 72 -2.12 1.92 -12.59
C THR A 72 -0.61 1.97 -12.79
N SER A 73 -0.17 2.14 -14.03
CA SER A 73 1.24 2.11 -14.43
C SER A 73 2.08 3.18 -13.74
N GLU A 74 1.62 4.43 -13.69
CA GLU A 74 2.35 5.56 -13.12
C GLU A 74 2.65 5.33 -11.62
N PHE A 75 1.75 4.69 -10.88
CA PHE A 75 1.96 4.38 -9.46
C PHE A 75 3.09 3.38 -9.28
N TYR A 76 3.12 2.29 -10.06
CA TYR A 76 4.20 1.30 -9.99
C TYR A 76 5.55 1.91 -10.39
N ARG A 77 5.58 2.70 -11.46
CA ARG A 77 6.81 3.35 -11.95
C ARG A 77 7.37 4.34 -10.93
N MET A 78 6.52 5.17 -10.30
CA MET A 78 6.99 6.11 -9.29
C MET A 78 7.42 5.40 -8.00
N ARG A 79 6.71 4.35 -7.56
CA ARG A 79 7.16 3.50 -6.44
C ARG A 79 8.53 2.90 -6.73
N GLU A 80 8.76 2.41 -7.94
CA GLU A 80 10.07 1.91 -8.40
C GLU A 80 11.13 3.00 -8.27
N ARG A 81 10.90 4.19 -8.81
CA ARG A 81 11.84 5.32 -8.77
C ARG A 81 12.23 5.69 -7.33
N ILE A 82 11.24 5.87 -6.47
CA ILE A 82 11.46 6.18 -5.05
C ILE A 82 12.24 5.04 -4.37
N THR A 83 11.87 3.80 -4.62
CA THR A 83 12.51 2.64 -4.01
C THR A 83 13.99 2.50 -4.42
N ARG A 84 14.31 2.75 -5.69
CA ARG A 84 15.72 2.78 -6.15
C ARG A 84 16.55 3.80 -5.38
N GLU A 85 16.06 5.04 -5.25
CA GLU A 85 16.73 6.09 -4.47
C GLU A 85 16.94 5.69 -3.01
N LEU A 86 15.94 5.06 -2.38
CA LEU A 86 16.01 4.60 -1.00
C LEU A 86 17.06 3.47 -0.83
N ILE A 87 17.09 2.52 -1.75
CA ILE A 87 18.06 1.41 -1.71
C ILE A 87 19.48 1.93 -1.99
N GLU A 88 19.67 2.71 -3.04
CA GLU A 88 20.99 3.17 -3.49
C GLU A 88 21.61 4.20 -2.55
N LYS A 89 20.83 5.19 -2.10
CA LYS A 89 21.33 6.35 -1.38
C LYS A 89 21.11 6.32 0.13
N LYS A 90 20.11 5.53 0.61
CA LYS A 90 19.70 5.54 2.02
C LYS A 90 19.85 4.19 2.72
N GLY A 91 20.34 3.17 2.02
CA GLY A 91 20.65 1.86 2.57
C GLY A 91 19.45 1.05 3.00
N PHE A 92 18.32 1.20 2.32
CA PHE A 92 17.16 0.34 2.54
C PHE A 92 17.48 -1.10 2.14
N ARG A 93 17.10 -2.05 2.98
CA ARG A 93 17.55 -3.44 2.91
C ARG A 93 16.60 -4.37 2.18
N PHE A 94 15.31 -4.08 2.19
CA PHE A 94 14.32 -4.90 1.54
C PHE A 94 13.08 -4.10 1.15
N VAL A 95 12.39 -4.65 0.17
CA VAL A 95 11.05 -4.23 -0.24
C VAL A 95 10.07 -5.29 0.24
N ALA A 96 8.99 -4.86 0.88
CA ALA A 96 7.93 -5.73 1.35
C ALA A 96 6.61 -5.30 0.69
N ILE A 97 5.89 -6.22 0.08
CA ILE A 97 4.72 -5.91 -0.73
C ILE A 97 3.43 -6.50 -0.15
N GLU A 98 2.29 -5.89 -0.48
CA GLU A 98 0.95 -6.47 -0.32
C GLU A 98 0.78 -7.64 -1.30
N GLY A 99 1.46 -8.71 -1.00
CA GLY A 99 1.49 -9.93 -1.80
C GLY A 99 1.89 -11.11 -0.94
N ASP A 100 1.54 -12.30 -1.39
CA ASP A 100 1.74 -13.51 -0.61
C ASP A 100 3.22 -13.83 -0.38
N TRP A 101 3.53 -14.26 0.84
CA TRP A 101 4.89 -14.59 1.24
C TRP A 101 5.59 -15.61 0.32
N PRO A 102 5.00 -16.80 0.01
CA PRO A 102 5.70 -17.80 -0.80
C PRO A 102 5.92 -17.36 -2.25
N ASP A 103 5.04 -16.54 -2.81
CA ASP A 103 5.21 -15.96 -4.14
C ASP A 103 6.35 -14.94 -4.18
N ALA A 104 6.37 -14.04 -3.20
CA ALA A 104 7.45 -13.07 -3.06
C ALA A 104 8.81 -13.73 -2.77
N ALA A 105 8.84 -14.85 -2.05
CA ALA A 105 10.06 -15.62 -1.81
C ALA A 105 10.69 -16.13 -3.12
N ARG A 106 9.87 -16.49 -4.13
CA ARG A 106 10.38 -16.86 -5.46
C ARG A 106 11.05 -15.68 -6.15
N VAL A 107 10.44 -14.48 -6.06
CA VAL A 107 11.05 -13.24 -6.57
C VAL A 107 12.34 -12.92 -5.82
N ASP A 108 12.34 -13.06 -4.49
CA ASP A 108 13.51 -12.82 -3.65
C ASP A 108 14.71 -13.71 -4.04
N HIS A 109 14.48 -15.00 -4.25
CA HIS A 109 15.51 -15.91 -4.74
C HIS A 109 16.07 -15.46 -6.09
N TYR A 110 15.22 -15.02 -7.00
CA TYR A 110 15.65 -14.51 -8.31
C TYR A 110 16.49 -13.22 -8.18
N VAL A 111 16.03 -12.22 -7.43
CA VAL A 111 16.74 -10.95 -7.32
C VAL A 111 18.03 -11.05 -6.52
N ARG A 112 18.12 -11.95 -5.58
CA ARG A 112 19.34 -12.17 -4.78
C ARG A 112 20.30 -13.23 -5.35
N HIS A 113 20.05 -13.72 -6.56
CA HIS A 113 20.88 -14.76 -7.21
C HIS A 113 21.03 -16.03 -6.36
N MET A 114 19.98 -16.42 -5.66
CA MET A 114 19.93 -17.68 -4.94
C MET A 114 19.58 -18.82 -5.93
N GLU A 115 19.93 -20.06 -5.56
CA GLU A 115 19.51 -21.22 -6.34
C GLU A 115 17.98 -21.27 -6.40
N TYR A 116 17.46 -21.31 -7.62
CA TYR A 116 16.05 -21.37 -7.90
C TYR A 116 15.79 -22.47 -8.91
N PRO A 117 14.74 -23.30 -8.73
CA PRO A 117 14.37 -24.26 -9.74
C PRO A 117 14.20 -23.54 -11.08
N PRO A 118 14.83 -24.00 -12.15
CA PRO A 118 14.68 -23.37 -13.46
C PRO A 118 13.25 -23.49 -13.94
N SER A 119 12.87 -22.59 -14.80
CA SER A 119 11.64 -22.51 -15.56
C SER A 119 10.47 -21.81 -14.89
N GLU A 120 9.89 -20.95 -15.68
CA GLU A 120 8.64 -20.23 -15.57
C GLU A 120 8.50 -19.35 -14.30
N TRP A 121 8.37 -18.07 -14.55
CA TRP A 121 7.90 -17.10 -13.59
C TRP A 121 6.49 -17.51 -13.10
N THR A 122 6.44 -18.32 -12.06
CA THR A 122 5.20 -18.84 -11.47
C THR A 122 4.71 -18.05 -10.26
N ALA A 123 5.48 -17.04 -9.82
CA ALA A 123 5.07 -16.17 -8.74
C ALA A 123 3.82 -15.36 -9.13
N PHE A 124 2.91 -15.16 -8.18
CA PHE A 124 1.68 -14.39 -8.36
C PHE A 124 0.78 -14.88 -9.51
N ALA A 125 0.63 -16.19 -9.63
CA ALA A 125 -0.18 -16.82 -10.67
C ALA A 125 -1.67 -16.84 -10.34
N ARG A 126 -2.08 -16.41 -9.12
CA ARG A 126 -3.47 -16.36 -8.67
C ARG A 126 -4.07 -14.97 -8.85
N PHE A 127 -5.40 -14.90 -8.86
CA PHE A 127 -6.14 -13.64 -8.88
C PHE A 127 -5.76 -12.72 -7.70
N PRO A 128 -5.49 -11.45 -7.91
CA PRO A 128 -5.44 -10.72 -9.18
C PRO A 128 -4.03 -10.80 -9.84
N VAL A 129 -3.92 -11.54 -10.92
CA VAL A 129 -2.63 -11.83 -11.57
C VAL A 129 -1.91 -10.55 -12.03
N TRP A 130 -2.64 -9.56 -12.56
CA TRP A 130 -2.06 -8.33 -13.13
C TRP A 130 -1.41 -7.41 -12.09
N MET A 131 -1.74 -7.54 -10.81
CA MET A 131 -1.23 -6.68 -9.74
C MET A 131 0.29 -6.78 -9.59
N TRP A 132 0.86 -7.98 -9.74
CA TRP A 132 2.30 -8.20 -9.61
C TRP A 132 2.95 -8.78 -10.88
N ARG A 133 2.18 -9.36 -11.79
CA ARG A 133 2.66 -9.90 -13.07
C ARG A 133 2.44 -8.90 -14.20
N ASN A 134 3.17 -7.82 -14.17
CA ASN A 134 3.11 -6.77 -15.19
C ASN A 134 4.51 -6.28 -15.56
N VAL A 135 4.60 -5.51 -16.64
CA VAL A 135 5.87 -5.00 -17.19
C VAL A 135 6.55 -4.08 -16.21
N GLU A 136 5.79 -3.26 -15.48
CA GLU A 136 6.28 -2.29 -14.53
C GLU A 136 7.00 -2.98 -13.35
N VAL A 137 6.36 -3.97 -12.73
CA VAL A 137 6.98 -4.75 -11.65
C VAL A 137 8.18 -5.54 -12.15
N ARG A 138 8.09 -6.12 -13.36
CA ARG A 138 9.21 -6.85 -13.95
C ARG A 138 10.44 -5.95 -14.14
N GLY A 139 10.23 -4.71 -14.60
CA GLY A 139 11.31 -3.73 -14.72
C GLY A 139 12.03 -3.48 -13.40
N PHE A 140 11.27 -3.31 -12.32
CA PHE A 140 11.83 -3.16 -10.97
C PHE A 140 12.59 -4.42 -10.51
N VAL A 141 12.01 -5.59 -10.68
CA VAL A 141 12.61 -6.88 -10.27
C VAL A 141 13.92 -7.13 -11.03
N ASP A 142 13.97 -6.88 -12.33
CA ASP A 142 15.18 -7.02 -13.14
C ASP A 142 16.25 -6.00 -12.74
N TRP A 143 15.87 -4.75 -12.44
CA TRP A 143 16.77 -3.76 -11.87
C TRP A 143 17.35 -4.21 -10.53
N LEU A 144 16.50 -4.70 -9.61
CA LEU A 144 16.93 -5.15 -8.27
C LEU A 144 17.91 -6.33 -8.37
N ARG A 145 17.67 -7.26 -9.29
CA ARG A 145 18.61 -8.33 -9.61
C ARG A 145 19.96 -7.77 -10.10
N GLY A 146 19.94 -6.81 -11.00
CA GLY A 146 21.14 -6.12 -11.48
C GLY A 146 21.88 -5.38 -10.36
N PHE A 147 21.16 -4.67 -9.51
CA PHE A 147 21.72 -4.00 -8.32
C PHE A 147 22.44 -4.96 -7.36
N ASN A 148 21.90 -6.18 -7.20
CA ASN A 148 22.46 -7.21 -6.34
C ASN A 148 23.63 -7.97 -6.95
N ALA A 149 23.85 -7.87 -8.27
CA ALA A 149 24.91 -8.61 -8.96
C ALA A 149 26.29 -8.30 -8.37
N GLY A 150 27.08 -9.36 -8.10
CA GLY A 150 28.43 -9.24 -7.57
C GLY A 150 28.54 -8.83 -6.09
N LYS A 151 27.43 -8.52 -5.42
CA LYS A 151 27.44 -8.16 -3.99
C LYS A 151 27.44 -9.41 -3.11
N PRO A 152 28.11 -9.38 -1.94
CA PRO A 152 27.93 -10.40 -0.92
C PRO A 152 26.47 -10.51 -0.48
N MET A 153 26.00 -11.71 -0.12
CA MET A 153 24.61 -11.97 0.29
C MET A 153 24.12 -10.97 1.35
N ALA A 154 24.93 -10.66 2.34
CA ALA A 154 24.61 -9.72 3.41
C ALA A 154 24.38 -8.25 2.93
N GLN A 155 24.76 -7.91 1.71
CA GLN A 155 24.58 -6.56 1.13
C GLN A 155 23.51 -6.52 0.05
N ARG A 156 22.95 -7.67 -0.34
CA ARG A 156 21.88 -7.72 -1.35
C ARG A 156 20.58 -7.24 -0.75
N ALA A 157 19.87 -6.43 -1.51
CA ALA A 157 18.52 -5.99 -1.16
C ALA A 157 17.52 -7.13 -1.47
N ALA A 158 16.61 -7.37 -0.54
CA ALA A 158 15.67 -8.49 -0.58
C ALA A 158 14.26 -8.04 -0.99
N PHE A 159 13.41 -9.04 -1.30
CA PHE A 159 12.03 -8.83 -1.71
C PHE A 159 11.11 -9.80 -0.95
N HIS A 160 10.14 -9.29 -0.21
CA HIS A 160 9.28 -10.10 0.66
C HIS A 160 7.80 -9.79 0.46
N GLY A 161 6.93 -10.79 0.71
CA GLY A 161 5.49 -10.60 0.79
C GLY A 161 5.03 -10.46 2.23
N LEU A 162 3.96 -9.70 2.43
CA LEU A 162 3.38 -9.48 3.75
C LEU A 162 2.05 -10.19 3.94
N ASP A 163 1.39 -10.62 2.85
CA ASP A 163 0.00 -11.07 2.84
C ASP A 163 -0.15 -12.55 3.20
N LEU A 164 -1.40 -12.97 3.41
CA LEU A 164 -1.74 -14.25 4.07
C LEU A 164 -2.60 -15.22 3.24
N TYR A 165 -2.84 -14.96 1.97
CA TYR A 165 -3.81 -15.78 1.21
C TYR A 165 -3.28 -17.12 0.71
N SER A 166 -1.98 -17.33 0.65
CA SER A 166 -1.31 -18.50 0.07
C SER A 166 -1.27 -19.72 1.00
N LEU A 167 -2.41 -20.14 1.52
CA LEU A 167 -2.52 -21.19 2.54
C LEU A 167 -1.80 -22.50 2.14
N TYR A 168 -2.11 -23.06 0.96
CA TYR A 168 -1.61 -24.39 0.58
C TYR A 168 -0.17 -24.37 0.08
N ASP A 169 0.27 -23.29 -0.58
CA ASP A 169 1.68 -23.11 -0.92
C ASP A 169 2.53 -23.05 0.36
N SER A 170 2.06 -22.31 1.35
CA SER A 170 2.73 -22.22 2.64
C SER A 170 2.81 -23.57 3.37
N ILE A 171 1.74 -24.37 3.33
CA ILE A 171 1.78 -25.76 3.85
C ILE A 171 2.87 -26.56 3.15
N ARG A 172 2.95 -26.50 1.81
CA ARG A 172 3.98 -27.22 1.05
C ARG A 172 5.39 -26.81 1.42
N VAL A 173 5.64 -25.50 1.60
CA VAL A 173 6.95 -24.99 2.01
C VAL A 173 7.34 -25.48 3.40
N VAL A 174 6.43 -25.42 4.37
CA VAL A 174 6.67 -25.93 5.74
C VAL A 174 6.99 -27.42 5.72
N LEU A 175 6.20 -28.22 5.02
CA LEU A 175 6.40 -29.68 4.95
C LEU A 175 7.71 -30.01 4.26
N LYS A 176 8.07 -29.34 3.17
CA LYS A 176 9.34 -29.54 2.48
C LYS A 176 10.53 -29.25 3.40
N TYR A 177 10.51 -28.12 4.11
CA TYR A 177 11.56 -27.78 5.07
C TYR A 177 11.71 -28.86 6.15
N LEU A 178 10.60 -29.32 6.73
CA LEU A 178 10.62 -30.36 7.78
C LEU A 178 11.05 -31.73 7.23
N ASP A 179 10.63 -32.12 6.02
CA ASP A 179 11.06 -33.36 5.39
C ASP A 179 12.60 -33.44 5.26
N GLU A 180 13.22 -32.32 4.95
CA GLU A 180 14.68 -32.23 4.82
C GLU A 180 15.42 -32.17 6.19
N ARG A 181 14.76 -31.66 7.24
CA ARG A 181 15.42 -31.34 8.52
C ARG A 181 15.04 -32.27 9.66
N ASP A 182 13.78 -32.67 9.73
CA ASP A 182 13.20 -33.46 10.80
C ASP A 182 11.98 -34.25 10.28
N PRO A 183 12.25 -35.39 9.60
CA PRO A 183 11.17 -36.19 9.01
C PRO A 183 10.10 -36.66 9.99
N GLN A 184 10.44 -36.84 11.27
CA GLN A 184 9.46 -37.22 12.29
C GLN A 184 8.49 -36.07 12.56
N THR A 185 9.00 -34.86 12.72
CA THR A 185 8.15 -33.68 12.85
C THR A 185 7.36 -33.40 11.57
N ALA A 186 7.94 -33.66 10.39
CA ALA A 186 7.22 -33.55 9.12
C ALA A 186 6.00 -34.46 9.06
N ALA A 187 6.13 -35.71 9.50
CA ALA A 187 5.01 -36.67 9.53
C ALA A 187 3.86 -36.17 10.44
N VAL A 188 4.20 -35.63 11.62
CA VAL A 188 3.22 -35.04 12.54
C VAL A 188 2.57 -33.80 11.95
N ALA A 189 3.38 -32.91 11.33
CA ALA A 189 2.86 -31.69 10.68
C ALA A 189 1.89 -32.02 9.52
N ARG A 190 2.25 -33.03 8.70
CA ARG A 190 1.40 -33.50 7.60
C ARG A 190 0.05 -34.02 8.09
N GLN A 191 0.05 -34.79 9.17
CA GLN A 191 -1.19 -35.28 9.80
C GLN A 191 -2.06 -34.10 10.29
N ARG A 192 -1.44 -33.09 10.93
CA ARG A 192 -2.15 -31.91 11.45
C ARG A 192 -2.71 -31.02 10.32
N TYR A 193 -1.92 -30.74 9.30
CA TYR A 193 -2.37 -29.96 8.13
C TYR A 193 -3.41 -30.72 7.27
N GLY A 194 -3.47 -32.04 7.41
CA GLY A 194 -4.49 -32.89 6.77
C GLY A 194 -5.93 -32.47 7.06
N CYS A 195 -6.16 -31.78 8.18
CA CYS A 195 -7.44 -31.14 8.50
C CYS A 195 -7.93 -30.17 7.39
N LEU A 196 -7.00 -29.47 6.71
CA LEU A 196 -7.32 -28.50 5.68
C LEU A 196 -7.41 -29.11 4.26
N THR A 197 -6.95 -30.36 4.07
CA THR A 197 -6.90 -31.01 2.75
C THR A 197 -8.23 -31.03 2.00
N PRO A 198 -9.41 -31.31 2.65
CA PRO A 198 -10.69 -31.34 1.95
C PRO A 198 -11.10 -30.02 1.29
N TRP A 199 -10.47 -28.90 1.66
CA TRP A 199 -10.83 -27.54 1.27
C TRP A 199 -9.81 -26.91 0.29
N GLN A 200 -8.93 -27.73 -0.28
CA GLN A 200 -7.84 -27.24 -1.10
C GLN A 200 -8.30 -26.49 -2.36
N SER A 201 -9.41 -26.91 -2.96
CA SER A 201 -10.00 -26.25 -4.13
C SER A 201 -10.71 -24.93 -3.82
N ASP A 202 -11.22 -24.79 -2.58
CA ASP A 202 -11.93 -23.58 -2.14
C ASP A 202 -11.79 -23.38 -0.62
N PRO A 203 -10.75 -22.65 -0.17
CA PRO A 203 -10.53 -22.38 1.26
C PRO A 203 -11.67 -21.61 1.94
N ALA A 204 -12.44 -20.82 1.17
CA ALA A 204 -13.56 -20.08 1.73
C ALA A 204 -14.68 -21.01 2.20
N THR A 205 -14.93 -22.11 1.49
CA THR A 205 -15.90 -23.15 1.89
C THR A 205 -15.56 -23.77 3.24
N TYR A 206 -14.28 -23.90 3.58
CA TYR A 206 -13.83 -24.30 4.91
C TYR A 206 -14.37 -23.37 6.00
N GLY A 207 -14.22 -22.07 5.82
CA GLY A 207 -14.71 -21.07 6.79
C GLY A 207 -16.21 -21.20 7.04
N HIS A 208 -16.99 -21.37 5.98
CA HIS A 208 -18.43 -21.60 6.08
C HIS A 208 -18.78 -22.90 6.82
N ALA A 209 -18.11 -24.01 6.51
CA ALA A 209 -18.32 -25.29 7.16
C ALA A 209 -17.95 -25.27 8.65
N ALA A 210 -16.86 -24.62 9.01
CA ALA A 210 -16.46 -24.43 10.39
C ALA A 210 -17.44 -23.54 11.17
N LEU A 211 -17.98 -22.49 10.54
CA LEU A 211 -18.96 -21.59 11.13
C LEU A 211 -20.30 -22.30 11.41
N THR A 212 -20.78 -23.09 10.46
CA THR A 212 -22.05 -23.80 10.58
C THR A 212 -21.97 -25.04 11.47
N GLY A 213 -20.79 -25.40 11.97
CA GLY A 213 -20.56 -26.58 12.79
C GLY A 213 -20.66 -27.92 12.04
N THR A 214 -20.71 -27.88 10.70
CA THR A 214 -20.70 -29.08 9.86
C THR A 214 -19.33 -29.75 9.78
N TYR A 215 -18.28 -28.99 10.13
CA TYR A 215 -16.90 -29.47 10.24
C TYR A 215 -16.20 -28.81 11.43
N GLY A 216 -15.32 -29.54 12.13
CA GLY A 216 -14.52 -28.99 13.23
C GLY A 216 -13.50 -27.97 12.70
N ASN A 217 -13.13 -26.96 13.52
CA ASN A 217 -12.09 -26.01 13.10
C ASN A 217 -10.69 -26.65 13.16
N CYS A 218 -9.81 -26.22 12.26
CA CYS A 218 -8.45 -26.72 12.15
C CYS A 218 -7.45 -25.91 13.00
N GLU A 219 -7.89 -24.86 13.71
CA GLU A 219 -7.01 -23.95 14.48
C GLU A 219 -6.09 -24.68 15.47
N PRO A 220 -6.56 -25.65 16.30
CA PRO A 220 -5.68 -26.35 17.20
C PRO A 220 -4.56 -27.11 16.48
N ALA A 221 -4.87 -27.71 15.34
CA ALA A 221 -3.93 -28.50 14.55
C ALA A 221 -2.85 -27.61 13.90
N VAL A 222 -3.26 -26.54 13.22
CA VAL A 222 -2.31 -25.62 12.55
C VAL A 222 -1.48 -24.84 13.55
N THR A 223 -2.06 -24.41 14.66
CA THR A 223 -1.36 -23.72 15.75
C THR A 223 -0.33 -24.62 16.41
N ALA A 224 -0.61 -25.92 16.53
CA ALA A 224 0.34 -26.89 17.09
C ALA A 224 1.58 -27.05 16.20
N VAL A 225 1.45 -27.00 14.86
CA VAL A 225 2.62 -27.04 13.96
C VAL A 225 3.49 -25.80 14.18
N LEU A 226 2.90 -24.62 14.21
CA LEU A 226 3.61 -23.37 14.47
C LEU A 226 4.33 -23.41 15.84
N THR A 227 3.62 -23.86 16.87
CA THR A 227 4.16 -23.99 18.23
C THR A 227 5.38 -24.93 18.28
N ASP A 228 5.31 -26.05 17.56
CA ASP A 228 6.44 -27.01 17.53
C ASP A 228 7.68 -26.44 16.81
N LEU A 229 7.47 -25.67 15.74
CA LEU A 229 8.57 -24.93 15.10
C LEU A 229 9.15 -23.87 16.04
N MET A 230 8.32 -23.12 16.76
CA MET A 230 8.77 -22.12 17.73
C MET A 230 9.58 -22.74 18.86
N LYS A 231 9.18 -23.89 19.40
CA LYS A 231 9.94 -24.61 20.44
C LYS A 231 11.34 -25.03 19.98
N ARG A 232 11.50 -25.26 18.68
CA ARG A 232 12.77 -25.66 18.07
C ARG A 232 13.56 -24.50 17.47
N ARG A 233 13.08 -23.27 17.66
CA ARG A 233 13.64 -22.05 17.07
C ARG A 233 15.16 -21.95 17.23
N ASN A 234 15.69 -22.12 18.44
CA ASN A 234 17.12 -21.96 18.68
C ASN A 234 17.94 -22.98 17.88
N ALA A 235 17.55 -24.28 17.92
CA ALA A 235 18.26 -25.34 17.22
C ALA A 235 18.19 -25.20 15.69
N TYR A 236 17.07 -24.72 15.14
CA TYR A 236 16.89 -24.57 13.69
C TYR A 236 17.45 -23.25 13.18
N ALA A 237 17.29 -22.14 13.92
CA ALA A 237 17.79 -20.83 13.50
C ALA A 237 19.32 -20.78 13.44
N GLU A 238 20.01 -21.36 14.43
CA GLU A 238 21.48 -21.42 14.44
C GLU A 238 22.05 -22.22 13.25
N ARG A 239 21.31 -23.23 12.79
CA ARG A 239 21.73 -24.09 11.70
C ARG A 239 21.31 -23.60 10.32
N ASP A 240 20.09 -23.13 10.18
CA ASP A 240 19.42 -22.90 8.89
C ASP A 240 19.12 -21.41 8.61
N GLY A 241 19.20 -20.53 9.61
CA GLY A 241 19.06 -19.08 9.46
C GLY A 241 17.81 -18.66 8.69
N GLU A 242 18.01 -18.16 7.49
CA GLU A 242 16.95 -17.64 6.61
C GLU A 242 15.94 -18.72 6.16
N ARG A 243 16.39 -19.96 5.94
CA ARG A 243 15.48 -21.06 5.60
C ARG A 243 14.52 -21.40 6.74
N PHE A 244 14.98 -21.24 7.97
CA PHE A 244 14.11 -21.37 9.14
C PHE A 244 13.14 -20.21 9.26
N LEU A 245 13.57 -18.97 8.99
CA LEU A 245 12.69 -17.82 8.91
C LEU A 245 11.58 -18.06 7.88
N ASP A 246 11.92 -18.53 6.69
CA ASP A 246 10.95 -18.85 5.64
C ASP A 246 9.92 -19.89 6.10
N ALA A 247 10.36 -20.98 6.70
CA ALA A 247 9.46 -22.00 7.24
C ALA A 247 8.56 -21.47 8.37
N MET A 248 9.10 -20.64 9.25
CA MET A 248 8.35 -20.02 10.35
C MET A 248 7.27 -19.05 9.83
N GLN A 249 7.61 -18.22 8.85
CA GLN A 249 6.66 -17.29 8.27
C GLN A 249 5.56 -18.01 7.50
N ASN A 250 5.88 -19.05 6.76
CA ASN A 250 4.87 -19.88 6.12
C ASN A 250 3.95 -20.56 7.15
N ALA A 251 4.47 -21.08 8.27
CA ALA A 251 3.65 -21.66 9.33
C ALA A 251 2.77 -20.62 10.03
N THR A 252 3.27 -19.41 10.22
CA THR A 252 2.51 -18.27 10.75
C THR A 252 1.40 -17.87 9.79
N LEU A 253 1.70 -17.83 8.49
CA LEU A 253 0.71 -17.57 7.44
C LEU A 253 -0.40 -18.62 7.47
N VAL A 254 -0.07 -19.92 7.54
CA VAL A 254 -1.08 -20.99 7.62
C VAL A 254 -2.01 -20.79 8.81
N ALA A 255 -1.48 -20.48 10.00
CA ALA A 255 -2.31 -20.24 11.19
C ALA A 255 -3.22 -19.02 11.04
N ASN A 256 -2.71 -17.93 10.47
CA ASN A 256 -3.50 -16.71 10.28
C ASN A 256 -4.47 -16.82 9.09
N ALA A 257 -4.12 -17.53 8.03
CA ALA A 257 -5.02 -17.79 6.91
C ALA A 257 -6.19 -18.70 7.33
N GLU A 258 -5.94 -19.76 8.10
CA GLU A 258 -7.02 -20.57 8.68
C GLU A 258 -8.00 -19.69 9.46
N ARG A 259 -7.46 -18.86 10.36
CA ARG A 259 -8.29 -17.94 11.15
C ARG A 259 -9.02 -16.93 10.28
N TYR A 260 -8.35 -16.37 9.26
CA TYR A 260 -8.95 -15.42 8.32
C TYR A 260 -10.17 -16.04 7.62
N TYR A 261 -10.03 -17.22 7.01
CA TYR A 261 -11.13 -17.90 6.33
C TYR A 261 -12.30 -18.25 7.27
N ARG A 262 -12.00 -18.59 8.50
CA ARG A 262 -13.01 -18.90 9.50
C ARG A 262 -13.79 -17.67 9.97
N ILE A 263 -13.14 -16.50 10.11
CA ILE A 263 -13.78 -15.28 10.63
C ILE A 263 -14.34 -14.36 9.56
N MET A 264 -13.99 -14.53 8.28
CA MET A 264 -14.44 -13.63 7.21
C MET A 264 -15.97 -13.56 7.10
N TYR A 265 -16.68 -14.61 7.51
CA TYR A 265 -18.14 -14.66 7.52
C TYR A 265 -18.79 -13.97 8.73
N TYR A 266 -18.01 -13.62 9.76
CA TYR A 266 -18.51 -12.87 10.92
C TYR A 266 -18.56 -11.35 10.71
N GLY A 267 -17.90 -10.87 9.68
CA GLY A 267 -17.86 -9.46 9.31
C GLY A 267 -16.51 -8.98 8.78
N SER A 268 -16.56 -8.02 7.86
CA SER A 268 -15.39 -7.50 7.18
C SER A 268 -14.33 -6.90 8.12
N ARG A 269 -14.77 -6.23 9.20
CA ARG A 269 -13.85 -5.60 10.17
C ARG A 269 -12.88 -6.60 10.79
N ALA A 270 -13.35 -7.77 11.23
CA ALA A 270 -12.51 -8.75 11.92
C ALA A 270 -11.45 -9.34 10.98
N SER A 271 -11.83 -9.69 9.77
CA SER A 271 -10.92 -10.22 8.76
C SER A 271 -9.94 -9.15 8.26
N TRP A 272 -10.40 -7.91 8.05
CA TRP A 272 -9.55 -6.78 7.71
C TRP A 272 -8.45 -6.55 8.77
N ASN A 273 -8.86 -6.41 10.02
CA ASN A 273 -7.93 -6.18 11.12
C ASN A 273 -6.92 -7.33 11.29
N LEU A 274 -7.36 -8.57 11.10
CA LEU A 274 -6.46 -9.72 11.13
C LEU A 274 -5.42 -9.67 10.01
N ARG A 275 -5.84 -9.35 8.78
CA ARG A 275 -4.95 -9.26 7.61
C ARG A 275 -3.90 -8.17 7.82
N ASP A 276 -4.31 -6.96 8.19
CA ASP A 276 -3.39 -5.85 8.38
C ASP A 276 -2.46 -6.05 9.58
N THR A 277 -2.96 -6.68 10.66
CA THR A 277 -2.09 -7.08 11.79
C THR A 277 -1.06 -8.13 11.34
N HIS A 278 -1.45 -9.11 10.53
CA HIS A 278 -0.52 -10.09 9.98
C HIS A 278 0.56 -9.43 9.12
N MET A 279 0.20 -8.51 8.24
CA MET A 279 1.17 -7.76 7.43
C MET A 279 2.15 -6.96 8.30
N PHE A 280 1.65 -6.32 9.35
CA PHE A 280 2.49 -5.58 10.29
C PHE A 280 3.43 -6.47 11.09
N ASP A 281 2.95 -7.60 11.61
CA ASP A 281 3.77 -8.54 12.38
C ASP A 281 4.84 -9.21 11.49
N THR A 282 4.51 -9.48 10.22
CA THR A 282 5.47 -9.96 9.23
C THR A 282 6.55 -8.91 8.96
N LEU A 283 6.19 -7.64 8.77
CA LEU A 283 7.13 -6.53 8.60
C LEU A 283 8.07 -6.40 9.82
N LYS A 284 7.53 -6.48 11.03
CA LYS A 284 8.35 -6.45 12.26
C LYS A 284 9.33 -7.62 12.32
N THR A 285 8.87 -8.82 12.00
CA THR A 285 9.73 -10.01 11.99
C THR A 285 10.88 -9.84 10.99
N LEU A 286 10.62 -9.26 9.82
CA LEU A 286 11.67 -8.95 8.84
C LEU A 286 12.66 -7.90 9.36
N LEU A 287 12.18 -6.81 9.96
CA LEU A 287 13.03 -5.79 10.55
C LEU A 287 13.92 -6.35 11.66
N ASP A 288 13.40 -7.24 12.49
CA ASP A 288 14.16 -7.91 13.56
C ASP A 288 15.20 -8.87 12.96
N PHE A 289 14.85 -9.60 11.91
CA PHE A 289 15.77 -10.52 11.23
C PHE A 289 16.94 -9.78 10.58
N TYR A 290 16.69 -8.67 9.89
CA TYR A 290 17.73 -7.86 9.26
C TYR A 290 18.50 -6.97 10.25
N GLY A 291 18.06 -6.89 11.51
CA GLY A 291 18.72 -6.20 12.61
C GLY A 291 18.18 -4.80 12.92
N ALA A 292 18.54 -4.29 14.10
CA ALA A 292 17.96 -3.08 14.69
C ALA A 292 18.09 -1.80 13.83
N GLY A 293 19.08 -1.74 12.94
CA GLY A 293 19.29 -0.59 12.03
C GLY A 293 18.70 -0.79 10.64
N SER A 294 18.00 -1.89 10.40
CA SER A 294 17.45 -2.19 9.07
C SER A 294 16.34 -1.23 8.67
N LYS A 295 16.26 -0.97 7.36
CA LYS A 295 15.28 -0.08 6.76
C LYS A 295 14.48 -0.82 5.70
N ALA A 296 13.18 -0.57 5.63
CA ALA A 296 12.25 -1.25 4.74
C ALA A 296 11.43 -0.27 3.89
N VAL A 297 11.22 -0.62 2.64
CA VAL A 297 10.19 -0.02 1.77
C VAL A 297 8.99 -0.95 1.74
N VAL A 298 7.79 -0.41 1.90
CA VAL A 298 6.53 -1.16 1.80
C VAL A 298 5.74 -0.68 0.60
N TRP A 299 5.24 -1.60 -0.22
CA TRP A 299 4.31 -1.32 -1.33
C TRP A 299 2.97 -1.96 -1.04
N ALA A 300 1.97 -1.16 -0.79
CA ALA A 300 0.60 -1.62 -0.62
C ALA A 300 -0.39 -0.53 -1.03
N HIS A 301 -1.66 -0.86 -1.11
CA HIS A 301 -2.70 0.11 -1.42
C HIS A 301 -2.76 1.26 -0.41
N ASN A 302 -3.22 2.45 -0.83
CA ASN A 302 -3.42 3.60 0.07
C ASN A 302 -4.21 3.24 1.32
N SER A 303 -5.25 2.40 1.19
CA SER A 303 -6.07 1.96 2.32
C SER A 303 -5.34 1.11 3.35
N HIS A 304 -4.21 0.50 2.99
CA HIS A 304 -3.35 -0.24 3.90
C HIS A 304 -2.22 0.61 4.48
N ILE A 305 -1.63 1.52 3.69
CA ILE A 305 -0.43 2.25 4.12
C ILE A 305 -0.72 3.62 4.73
N GLY A 306 -1.85 4.26 4.42
CA GLY A 306 -2.26 5.49 5.08
C GLY A 306 -2.67 5.23 6.53
N ASP A 307 -2.57 6.23 7.40
CA ASP A 307 -3.01 6.08 8.80
C ASP A 307 -4.55 5.98 8.87
N ALA A 308 -5.07 4.79 9.15
CA ALA A 308 -6.50 4.56 9.27
C ALA A 308 -7.18 5.41 10.35
N ALA A 309 -6.43 5.88 11.37
CA ALA A 309 -6.96 6.77 12.40
C ALA A 309 -7.44 8.11 11.82
N ALA A 310 -6.90 8.53 10.68
CA ALA A 310 -7.27 9.74 9.94
C ALA A 310 -8.40 9.52 8.93
N THR A 311 -9.05 8.36 8.92
CA THR A 311 -10.08 7.99 7.95
C THR A 311 -11.35 7.49 8.63
N GLU A 312 -12.43 7.33 7.86
CA GLU A 312 -13.67 6.74 8.39
C GLU A 312 -13.53 5.27 8.84
N MET A 313 -12.45 4.59 8.47
CA MET A 313 -12.14 3.22 8.93
C MET A 313 -12.10 3.16 10.46
N SER A 314 -11.55 4.19 11.11
CA SER A 314 -11.48 4.28 12.57
C SER A 314 -12.86 4.27 13.23
N SER A 315 -13.86 4.90 12.61
CA SER A 315 -15.24 4.90 13.11
C SER A 315 -15.92 3.52 13.04
N ARG A 316 -15.45 2.67 12.11
CA ARG A 316 -15.88 1.27 11.99
C ARG A 316 -15.09 0.31 12.89
N GLY A 317 -14.09 0.82 13.63
CA GLY A 317 -13.20 0.01 14.47
C GLY A 317 -12.18 -0.79 13.65
N GLU A 318 -11.89 -0.35 12.43
CA GLU A 318 -10.86 -0.89 11.57
C GLU A 318 -9.53 -0.17 11.84
N HIS A 319 -8.44 -0.92 11.73
CA HIS A 319 -7.08 -0.41 11.68
C HIS A 319 -6.38 -0.95 10.44
N ASN A 320 -5.22 -0.40 10.11
CA ASN A 320 -4.43 -0.88 8.98
C ASN A 320 -2.93 -0.88 9.28
N LEU A 321 -2.15 -1.40 8.34
CA LEU A 321 -0.70 -1.47 8.41
C LEU A 321 -0.07 -0.09 8.66
N GLY A 322 -0.52 0.97 7.99
CA GLY A 322 -0.03 2.34 8.16
C GLY A 322 -0.22 2.86 9.57
N GLN A 323 -1.41 2.69 10.15
CA GLN A 323 -1.69 3.07 11.54
C GLN A 323 -0.81 2.28 12.52
N LEU A 324 -0.64 0.98 12.31
CA LEU A 324 0.21 0.15 13.18
C LEU A 324 1.68 0.58 13.08
N CYS A 325 2.17 0.89 11.87
CA CYS A 325 3.50 1.44 11.67
C CYS A 325 3.66 2.81 12.34
N ARG A 326 2.68 3.70 12.21
CA ARG A 326 2.70 5.02 12.87
C ARG A 326 2.76 4.89 14.38
N LYS A 327 1.99 3.98 14.98
CA LYS A 327 2.00 3.72 16.42
C LYS A 327 3.33 3.14 16.91
N ALA A 328 3.92 2.22 16.14
CA ALA A 328 5.14 1.52 16.56
C ALA A 328 6.42 2.32 16.32
N PHE A 329 6.49 3.09 15.23
CA PHE A 329 7.71 3.76 14.75
C PHE A 329 7.63 5.28 14.78
N GLY A 330 6.45 5.87 15.02
CA GLY A 330 6.27 7.33 15.10
C GLY A 330 6.78 8.04 13.85
N GLN A 331 7.70 8.97 14.02
CA GLN A 331 8.29 9.76 12.94
C GLN A 331 9.28 8.97 12.05
N GLU A 332 9.72 7.79 12.48
CA GLU A 332 10.54 6.91 11.66
C GLU A 332 9.74 6.17 10.57
N ALA A 333 8.39 6.23 10.61
CA ALA A 333 7.51 5.82 9.53
C ALA A 333 7.16 7.02 8.65
N TYR A 334 7.36 6.90 7.33
CA TYR A 334 7.04 7.91 6.33
C TYR A 334 6.04 7.34 5.33
N LEU A 335 4.83 7.88 5.31
CA LEU A 335 3.70 7.37 4.55
C LEU A 335 3.46 8.25 3.34
N ILE A 336 3.49 7.67 2.14
CA ILE A 336 3.35 8.36 0.86
C ILE A 336 2.09 7.86 0.14
N GLY A 337 1.07 8.71 0.05
CA GLY A 337 -0.15 8.44 -0.69
C GLY A 337 -0.02 8.80 -2.17
N PHE A 338 -0.85 8.18 -3.00
CA PHE A 338 -0.91 8.41 -4.44
C PHE A 338 -2.33 8.70 -4.88
N GLY A 339 -2.50 9.58 -5.87
CA GLY A 339 -3.81 9.90 -6.41
C GLY A 339 -3.81 10.24 -7.88
N THR A 340 -5.01 10.17 -8.48
CA THR A 340 -5.26 10.53 -9.88
C THR A 340 -6.66 11.09 -10.06
N HIS A 341 -6.83 11.98 -11.08
CA HIS A 341 -8.13 12.52 -11.44
C HIS A 341 -8.93 11.57 -12.33
N GLU A 342 -8.30 11.10 -13.40
CA GLU A 342 -8.91 10.22 -14.40
C GLU A 342 -7.85 9.37 -15.12
N GLY A 343 -8.26 8.55 -16.06
CA GLY A 343 -7.38 7.77 -16.90
C GLY A 343 -7.86 6.34 -17.04
N GLU A 344 -6.93 5.38 -17.01
CA GLU A 344 -7.20 3.97 -17.18
C GLU A 344 -6.66 3.14 -16.02
N VAL A 345 -7.33 2.04 -15.70
CA VAL A 345 -6.92 1.07 -14.69
C VAL A 345 -7.15 -0.36 -15.16
N ALA A 346 -6.23 -1.25 -14.88
CA ALA A 346 -6.46 -2.68 -14.98
C ALA A 346 -7.22 -3.17 -13.75
N ALA A 347 -8.44 -3.66 -13.94
CA ALA A 347 -9.30 -4.14 -12.85
C ALA A 347 -10.31 -5.17 -13.37
N ALA A 348 -10.88 -5.98 -12.46
CA ALA A 348 -11.99 -6.86 -12.77
C ALA A 348 -13.34 -6.17 -12.49
N SER A 349 -14.43 -6.73 -13.00
CA SER A 349 -15.79 -6.31 -12.63
C SER A 349 -16.32 -7.04 -11.41
N ASP A 350 -15.88 -8.27 -11.24
CA ASP A 350 -16.25 -9.16 -10.13
C ASP A 350 -15.01 -9.89 -9.64
N TRP A 351 -15.15 -10.46 -8.45
CA TRP A 351 -14.08 -11.29 -7.91
C TRP A 351 -13.84 -12.49 -8.83
N ASP A 352 -12.55 -12.80 -9.01
CA ASP A 352 -12.09 -13.87 -9.91
C ASP A 352 -12.49 -13.70 -11.39
N GLY A 353 -13.01 -12.53 -11.70
CA GLY A 353 -13.37 -12.16 -13.08
C GLY A 353 -12.14 -11.79 -13.92
N PRO A 354 -12.31 -11.77 -15.27
CA PRO A 354 -11.22 -11.40 -16.17
C PRO A 354 -10.81 -9.94 -15.96
N MET A 355 -9.52 -9.69 -16.07
CA MET A 355 -8.96 -8.35 -16.10
C MET A 355 -9.46 -7.58 -17.32
N GLN A 356 -9.84 -6.34 -17.12
CA GLN A 356 -10.23 -5.40 -18.16
C GLN A 356 -9.48 -4.08 -17.95
N ILE A 357 -9.22 -3.38 -19.05
CA ILE A 357 -8.80 -1.97 -18.97
C ILE A 357 -10.07 -1.15 -18.87
N LYS A 358 -10.21 -0.41 -17.77
CA LYS A 358 -11.40 0.40 -17.47
C LYS A 358 -11.03 1.86 -17.38
N GLU A 359 -11.94 2.73 -17.84
CA GLU A 359 -11.83 4.17 -17.63
C GLU A 359 -12.10 4.51 -16.16
N VAL A 360 -11.15 5.21 -15.55
CA VAL A 360 -11.32 5.86 -14.23
C VAL A 360 -12.11 7.13 -14.45
N GLN A 361 -13.28 7.23 -13.80
CA GLN A 361 -14.14 8.41 -13.91
C GLN A 361 -13.43 9.66 -13.38
N PRO A 362 -13.76 10.87 -13.91
CA PRO A 362 -13.28 12.11 -13.30
C PRO A 362 -13.58 12.16 -11.81
N SER A 363 -12.62 12.62 -11.02
CA SER A 363 -12.75 12.67 -9.56
C SER A 363 -13.92 13.53 -9.10
N LEU A 364 -14.57 13.11 -8.01
CA LEU A 364 -15.74 13.80 -7.46
C LEU A 364 -15.36 15.18 -6.92
N PRO A 365 -16.21 16.22 -7.13
CA PRO A 365 -15.92 17.59 -6.73
C PRO A 365 -15.56 17.77 -5.24
N GLU A 366 -16.08 16.92 -4.37
CA GLU A 366 -15.81 16.95 -2.94
C GLU A 366 -14.58 16.16 -2.49
N SER A 367 -13.78 15.65 -3.44
CA SER A 367 -12.59 14.82 -3.15
C SER A 367 -11.30 15.63 -3.10
N TYR A 368 -10.26 15.05 -2.52
CA TYR A 368 -8.89 15.58 -2.57
C TYR A 368 -8.34 15.54 -3.98
N GLU A 369 -8.66 14.49 -4.75
CA GLU A 369 -8.25 14.34 -6.15
C GLU A 369 -8.76 15.50 -7.00
N HIS A 370 -9.99 15.94 -6.78
CA HIS A 370 -10.53 17.08 -7.51
C HIS A 370 -9.81 18.39 -7.15
N ALA A 371 -9.50 18.61 -5.88
CA ALA A 371 -8.72 19.77 -5.46
C ALA A 371 -7.32 19.79 -6.07
N CYS A 372 -6.68 18.61 -6.21
CA CYS A 372 -5.41 18.46 -6.91
C CYS A 372 -5.53 18.71 -8.42
N HIS A 373 -6.59 18.23 -9.06
CA HIS A 373 -6.89 18.49 -10.47
C HIS A 373 -7.06 20.00 -10.74
N GLU A 374 -7.84 20.69 -9.92
CA GLU A 374 -8.06 22.14 -10.06
C GLU A 374 -6.79 22.99 -9.80
N ALA A 375 -5.73 22.42 -9.23
CA ALA A 375 -4.43 23.09 -9.15
C ALA A 375 -3.81 23.31 -10.54
N GLY A 376 -4.25 22.56 -11.56
CA GLY A 376 -3.85 22.73 -12.95
C GLY A 376 -2.43 22.23 -13.28
N ILE A 377 -1.85 21.40 -12.43
CA ILE A 377 -0.52 20.82 -12.59
C ILE A 377 -0.66 19.31 -12.81
N LYS A 378 -0.06 18.82 -13.90
CA LYS A 378 -0.29 17.43 -14.36
C LYS A 378 0.27 16.37 -13.42
N SER A 379 1.46 16.62 -12.84
CA SER A 379 2.13 15.68 -11.94
C SER A 379 2.97 16.43 -10.94
N PHE A 380 2.92 16.02 -9.67
CA PHE A 380 3.68 16.68 -8.61
C PHE A 380 3.86 15.81 -7.36
N LEU A 381 4.84 16.21 -6.54
CA LEU A 381 4.97 15.80 -5.16
C LEU A 381 4.43 16.89 -4.25
N LEU A 382 3.69 16.56 -3.21
CA LEU A 382 3.15 17.50 -2.24
C LEU A 382 3.58 17.08 -0.83
N ASP A 383 4.45 17.89 -0.22
CA ASP A 383 4.83 17.74 1.18
C ASP A 383 3.65 18.08 2.08
N LEU A 384 3.07 17.07 2.73
CA LEU A 384 1.98 17.23 3.68
C LEU A 384 2.49 17.44 5.11
N ARG A 385 3.62 16.80 5.46
CA ARG A 385 4.21 16.88 6.80
C ARG A 385 4.77 18.27 7.10
N GLY A 386 5.49 18.86 6.14
CA GLY A 386 6.13 20.17 6.25
C GLY A 386 5.34 21.32 5.62
N ALA A 387 4.11 21.09 5.15
CA ALA A 387 3.29 22.09 4.50
C ALA A 387 3.04 23.32 5.37
N ALA A 388 2.92 24.50 4.74
CA ALA A 388 2.58 25.73 5.42
C ALA A 388 1.28 25.62 6.21
N PRO A 389 1.15 26.27 7.40
CA PRO A 389 0.01 26.10 8.30
C PRO A 389 -1.36 26.34 7.66
N ASP A 390 -1.47 27.30 6.74
CA ASP A 390 -2.73 27.62 6.06
C ASP A 390 -3.14 26.55 5.04
N LEU A 391 -2.17 25.91 4.36
CA LEU A 391 -2.44 24.76 3.49
C LEU A 391 -2.84 23.54 4.33
N GLN A 392 -2.13 23.27 5.43
CA GLN A 392 -2.48 22.18 6.33
C GLN A 392 -3.88 22.34 6.91
N GLU A 393 -4.25 23.55 7.37
CA GLU A 393 -5.59 23.82 7.90
C GLU A 393 -6.69 23.53 6.86
N ARG A 394 -6.47 23.91 5.61
CA ARG A 394 -7.43 23.65 4.53
C ARG A 394 -7.51 22.18 4.16
N LEU A 395 -6.39 21.46 4.13
CA LEU A 395 -6.33 20.03 3.87
C LEU A 395 -6.90 19.19 5.02
N ARG A 396 -6.87 19.67 6.27
CA ARG A 396 -7.48 19.00 7.43
C ARG A 396 -9.01 18.96 7.42
N LYS A 397 -9.66 19.71 6.54
CA LYS A 397 -11.10 19.55 6.34
C LYS A 397 -11.35 18.19 5.69
N PRO A 398 -12.10 17.27 6.33
CA PRO A 398 -12.37 15.96 5.79
C PRO A 398 -12.96 16.05 4.36
N ARG A 399 -12.43 15.23 3.46
CA ARG A 399 -12.90 15.11 2.08
C ARG A 399 -12.94 13.64 1.69
N LEU A 400 -13.60 13.37 0.57
CA LEU A 400 -13.52 12.07 -0.07
C LEU A 400 -12.11 11.83 -0.60
N GLU A 401 -11.64 10.58 -0.49
CA GLU A 401 -10.45 10.05 -1.12
C GLU A 401 -10.81 8.80 -1.90
N ARG A 402 -10.29 8.67 -3.12
CA ARG A 402 -10.57 7.53 -4.00
C ARG A 402 -9.71 6.33 -3.63
N ALA A 403 -10.34 5.14 -3.59
CA ALA A 403 -9.70 3.86 -3.40
C ALA A 403 -10.29 2.82 -4.34
N ILE A 404 -9.56 2.44 -5.36
CA ILE A 404 -9.94 1.39 -6.31
C ILE A 404 -9.09 0.15 -6.01
N GLY A 405 -9.73 -0.92 -5.54
CA GLY A 405 -9.08 -2.21 -5.33
C GLY A 405 -8.92 -3.01 -6.62
N VAL A 406 -8.97 -4.33 -6.51
CA VAL A 406 -8.91 -5.24 -7.68
C VAL A 406 -10.19 -5.23 -8.51
N ILE A 407 -11.29 -4.79 -7.92
CA ILE A 407 -12.59 -4.63 -8.57
C ILE A 407 -12.87 -3.15 -8.76
N TYR A 408 -13.28 -2.77 -9.97
CA TYR A 408 -13.73 -1.42 -10.24
C TYR A 408 -15.07 -1.41 -10.96
N ARG A 409 -16.05 -0.72 -10.36
CA ARG A 409 -17.41 -0.53 -10.87
C ARG A 409 -17.70 0.96 -10.98
N PRO A 410 -17.43 1.59 -12.14
CA PRO A 410 -17.62 3.04 -12.34
C PRO A 410 -19.03 3.52 -12.01
N GLN A 411 -20.05 2.68 -12.21
CA GLN A 411 -21.46 3.03 -12.01
C GLN A 411 -21.82 3.25 -10.53
N SER A 412 -21.09 2.64 -9.61
CA SER A 412 -21.28 2.75 -8.17
C SER A 412 -20.09 3.43 -7.46
N GLU A 413 -19.19 4.09 -8.19
CA GLU A 413 -17.90 4.57 -7.72
C GLU A 413 -18.00 5.38 -6.42
N ARG A 414 -18.96 6.34 -6.35
CA ARG A 414 -19.13 7.16 -5.15
C ARG A 414 -19.39 6.35 -3.88
N ALA A 415 -20.14 5.26 -3.99
CA ALA A 415 -20.53 4.43 -2.85
C ALA A 415 -19.52 3.35 -2.52
N SER A 416 -18.76 2.88 -3.52
CA SER A 416 -17.90 1.70 -3.40
C SER A 416 -16.41 1.99 -3.45
N HIS A 417 -16.01 3.17 -3.94
CA HIS A 417 -14.60 3.50 -4.19
C HIS A 417 -14.16 4.86 -3.64
N TYR A 418 -14.93 5.43 -2.72
CA TYR A 418 -14.57 6.64 -1.98
C TYR A 418 -14.83 6.46 -0.50
N PHE A 419 -14.00 7.05 0.33
CA PHE A 419 -14.16 7.12 1.77
C PHE A 419 -13.72 8.49 2.29
N GLN A 420 -14.17 8.86 3.50
CA GLN A 420 -13.78 10.11 4.14
C GLN A 420 -12.40 9.99 4.78
N ALA A 421 -11.56 10.98 4.54
CA ALA A 421 -10.21 11.04 5.10
C ALA A 421 -9.79 12.48 5.45
N VAL A 422 -8.74 12.58 6.26
CA VAL A 422 -8.01 13.82 6.57
C VAL A 422 -6.59 13.65 6.02
N LEU A 423 -6.37 14.06 4.77
CA LEU A 423 -5.18 13.75 3.98
C LEU A 423 -3.85 14.02 4.70
N PRO A 424 -3.59 15.20 5.34
CA PRO A 424 -2.30 15.47 5.99
C PRO A 424 -2.10 14.74 7.31
N GLU A 425 -3.12 14.08 7.85
CA GLU A 425 -3.01 13.18 9.00
C GLU A 425 -2.83 11.73 8.56
N GLN A 426 -3.29 11.40 7.35
CA GLN A 426 -3.20 10.07 6.76
C GLN A 426 -1.81 9.81 6.15
N PHE A 427 -1.25 10.79 5.43
CA PHE A 427 0.04 10.69 4.73
C PHE A 427 0.99 11.82 5.12
N ASP A 428 2.29 11.59 4.92
CA ASP A 428 3.35 12.59 5.07
C ASP A 428 3.65 13.30 3.75
N GLU A 429 3.41 12.62 2.63
CA GLU A 429 3.62 13.08 1.27
C GLU A 429 2.49 12.57 0.38
N TYR A 430 2.17 13.30 -0.69
CA TYR A 430 1.19 12.88 -1.68
C TYR A 430 1.75 13.02 -3.09
N VAL A 431 1.71 11.95 -3.86
CA VAL A 431 2.14 11.89 -5.26
C VAL A 431 0.92 11.97 -6.16
N TRP A 432 0.93 12.93 -7.06
CA TRP A 432 -0.18 13.24 -7.93
C TRP A 432 0.11 13.01 -9.40
N PHE A 433 -0.86 12.41 -10.10
CA PHE A 433 -0.92 12.32 -11.55
C PHE A 433 -2.34 12.69 -12.01
N ASP A 434 -2.47 13.72 -12.83
CA ASP A 434 -3.79 14.18 -13.30
C ASP A 434 -4.48 13.14 -14.19
N SER A 435 -3.73 12.44 -15.03
CA SER A 435 -4.21 11.36 -15.87
C SER A 435 -3.23 10.17 -15.86
N THR A 436 -3.76 8.96 -15.78
CA THR A 436 -3.00 7.73 -15.64
C THR A 436 -3.39 6.67 -16.64
N ARG A 437 -2.56 5.65 -16.77
CA ARG A 437 -2.76 4.49 -17.67
C ARG A 437 -2.73 3.20 -16.89
N ALA A 438 -3.43 2.20 -17.42
CA ALA A 438 -3.39 0.85 -16.89
C ALA A 438 -1.98 0.25 -16.97
N VAL A 439 -1.63 -0.62 -16.01
CA VAL A 439 -0.45 -1.48 -16.11
C VAL A 439 -0.53 -2.37 -17.34
N LYS A 440 0.63 -2.86 -17.80
CA LYS A 440 0.73 -3.82 -18.92
C LYS A 440 0.95 -5.22 -18.35
N PRO A 441 -0.11 -6.02 -18.16
CA PRO A 441 0.04 -7.38 -17.65
C PRO A 441 0.78 -8.26 -18.66
N PHE A 442 1.46 -9.29 -18.15
CA PHE A 442 1.94 -10.37 -19.00
C PHE A 442 0.76 -11.22 -19.47
N GLU A 443 0.90 -11.86 -20.63
CA GLU A 443 0.00 -12.93 -21.01
C GLU A 443 0.11 -14.06 -19.98
N THR A 444 -1.01 -14.40 -19.37
CA THR A 444 -1.07 -15.45 -18.36
C THR A 444 -1.63 -16.71 -19.02
N HIS A 445 -0.87 -17.81 -18.99
CA HIS A 445 -1.44 -19.12 -19.17
C HIS A 445 -2.16 -19.50 -17.87
N GLU A 446 -3.40 -19.95 -17.94
CA GLU A 446 -4.09 -20.55 -16.80
C GLU A 446 -3.25 -21.73 -16.30
N ILE A 447 -2.86 -21.67 -15.03
CA ILE A 447 -2.25 -22.80 -14.35
C ILE A 447 -3.42 -23.61 -13.79
N GLU A 448 -3.72 -24.73 -14.46
CA GLU A 448 -4.70 -25.70 -13.94
C GLU A 448 -4.28 -26.15 -12.53
N ASP A 449 -5.24 -26.28 -11.61
CA ASP A 449 -5.10 -26.75 -10.22
C ASP A 449 -4.53 -25.78 -9.16
N MET A 450 -4.62 -24.47 -9.35
CA MET A 450 -4.37 -23.54 -8.23
C MET A 450 -5.68 -23.19 -7.51
N PRO A 451 -5.77 -23.36 -6.19
CA PRO A 451 -6.96 -22.96 -5.45
C PRO A 451 -7.13 -21.44 -5.47
N ASP A 452 -8.36 -21.01 -5.75
CA ASP A 452 -8.73 -19.60 -5.72
C ASP A 452 -8.61 -19.04 -4.30
N THR A 453 -8.03 -17.87 -4.19
CA THR A 453 -8.07 -17.11 -2.95
C THR A 453 -9.30 -16.23 -2.95
N TYR A 454 -10.25 -16.55 -2.10
CA TYR A 454 -11.46 -15.76 -1.95
C TYR A 454 -11.19 -14.52 -1.10
N PRO A 455 -11.77 -13.45 -1.44
CA PRO A 455 -11.44 -12.15 -0.95
C PRO A 455 -12.60 -11.42 -0.33
N PHE A 456 -12.35 -10.69 0.64
CA PHE A 456 -12.95 -9.39 0.87
C PHE A 456 -11.81 -8.39 1.07
N GLY A 457 -11.15 -8.04 -0.03
CA GLY A 457 -10.40 -6.83 -0.09
C GLY A 457 -11.22 -5.83 -0.88
N LEU A 458 -11.60 -4.73 -0.31
CA LEU A 458 -11.98 -3.56 -1.04
C LEU A 458 -10.87 -3.23 -2.03
#